data_cb2dc53eacfd20830e2fbaececccaa00
#
_entry.id   cb2dc53eacfd20830e2fbaececccaa00
#
_cell.length_a   1.000
_cell.length_b   1.000
_cell.length_c   1.000
_cell.angle_alpha   90.00
_cell.angle_beta   90.00
_cell.angle_gamma   90.00
#
_symmetry.space_group_name_H-M   'P 1'
#
loop_
_entity.id
_entity.type
_entity.pdbx_description
1 polymer ?
#
loop_
_entity_poly.entity_id
_entity_poly.type
_entity_poly.pdbx_seq_one_letter_code
_entity_poly.pdbx_strand_id
1 'polypeptide(L)'
;RVAGIEISNEKRLWVSLLGVYGVGEVKAREICEKTNLSPDALVKNLSEAELDLVRRYIEQNIKVEGELRQGIFRDIKRLKDVRCYRGVRHKLGLPVRGQRTRHNARTRKGKSRPVGGLKRTLEKT
;
A
#
# COMPACT_ATOMS: atom_id res chain seq x y z
N ARG A 1 4.95 4.41 -18.29
CA ARG A 1 4.20 3.64 -17.29
C ARG A 1 5.00 2.43 -16.82
N VAL A 2 4.95 2.11 -15.53
CA VAL A 2 5.57 0.92 -14.94
C VAL A 2 4.50 0.20 -14.11
N ALA A 3 4.32 -1.10 -14.33
CA ALA A 3 3.26 -1.90 -13.68
C ALA A 3 1.85 -1.25 -13.75
N GLY A 4 1.54 -0.58 -14.87
CA GLY A 4 0.28 0.13 -15.07
C GLY A 4 0.19 1.53 -14.43
N ILE A 5 1.17 1.92 -13.61
CA ILE A 5 1.20 3.22 -12.94
C ILE A 5 2.05 4.22 -13.73
N GLU A 6 1.59 5.46 -13.81
CA GLU A 6 2.35 6.55 -14.40
C GLU A 6 3.42 7.04 -13.43
N ILE A 7 4.68 6.99 -13.86
CA ILE A 7 5.81 7.46 -13.07
C ILE A 7 6.12 8.92 -13.42
N SER A 8 6.50 9.72 -12.42
CA SER A 8 6.82 11.12 -12.63
C SER A 8 8.16 11.27 -13.38
N ASN A 9 8.15 11.98 -14.50
CA ASN A 9 9.34 12.21 -15.31
C ASN A 9 10.34 13.19 -14.67
N GLU A 10 9.88 14.07 -13.79
CA GLU A 10 10.70 15.10 -13.15
C GLU A 10 11.47 14.61 -11.93
N LYS A 11 11.17 13.40 -11.46
CA LYS A 11 11.80 12.82 -10.28
C LYS A 11 12.95 11.90 -10.65
N ARG A 12 13.83 11.64 -9.66
CA ARG A 12 14.87 10.62 -9.77
C ARG A 12 14.22 9.24 -9.91
N LEU A 13 14.87 8.32 -10.62
CA LEU A 13 14.33 7.00 -10.92
C LEU A 13 13.84 6.27 -9.68
N TRP A 14 14.70 6.12 -8.66
CA TRP A 14 14.31 5.41 -7.44
C TRP A 14 13.11 6.06 -6.72
N VAL A 15 13.02 7.39 -6.70
CA VAL A 15 11.89 8.12 -6.09
C VAL A 15 10.60 7.91 -6.86
N SER A 16 10.68 7.89 -8.20
CA SER A 16 9.52 7.64 -9.06
C SER A 16 8.97 6.22 -8.88
N LEU A 17 9.85 5.24 -8.67
CA LEU A 17 9.47 3.85 -8.41
C LEU A 17 8.73 3.64 -7.09
N LEU A 18 8.91 4.52 -6.09
CA LEU A 18 8.14 4.48 -4.84
C LEU A 18 6.62 4.67 -5.04
N GLY A 19 6.22 5.23 -6.17
CA GLY A 19 4.80 5.35 -6.53
C GLY A 19 4.13 4.01 -6.82
N VAL A 20 4.89 2.96 -7.11
CA VAL A 20 4.37 1.62 -7.40
C VAL A 20 4.13 0.87 -6.08
N TYR A 21 2.90 0.43 -5.87
CA TYR A 21 2.54 -0.30 -4.67
C TYR A 21 3.28 -1.65 -4.59
N GLY A 22 4.08 -1.80 -3.54
CA GLY A 22 4.94 -2.98 -3.32
C GLY A 22 6.43 -2.71 -3.56
N VAL A 23 6.77 -1.54 -4.10
CA VAL A 23 8.15 -1.09 -4.26
C VAL A 23 8.44 -0.04 -3.18
N GLY A 24 9.28 -0.39 -2.22
CA GLY A 24 9.81 0.53 -1.22
C GLY A 24 11.22 0.98 -1.61
N GLU A 25 11.86 1.81 -0.78
CA GLU A 25 13.20 2.37 -1.03
C GLU A 25 14.24 1.28 -1.33
N VAL A 26 14.27 0.22 -0.52
CA VAL A 26 15.22 -0.89 -0.69
C VAL A 26 15.05 -1.56 -2.05
N LYS A 27 13.82 -1.93 -2.41
CA LYS A 27 13.54 -2.55 -3.71
C LYS A 27 13.78 -1.59 -4.88
N ALA A 28 13.47 -0.32 -4.73
CA ALA A 28 13.72 0.67 -5.77
C ALA A 28 15.22 0.79 -6.08
N ARG A 29 16.08 0.78 -5.06
CA ARG A 29 17.53 0.78 -5.23
C ARG A 29 18.04 -0.54 -5.82
N GLU A 30 17.53 -1.67 -5.36
CA GLU A 30 17.82 -3.00 -5.92
C GLU A 30 17.49 -3.09 -7.42
N ILE A 31 16.33 -2.55 -7.82
CA ILE A 31 15.95 -2.47 -9.23
C ILE A 31 16.97 -1.67 -10.03
N CYS A 32 17.39 -0.51 -9.53
CA CYS A 32 18.41 0.32 -10.19
C CYS A 32 19.74 -0.42 -10.33
N GLU A 33 20.19 -1.11 -9.29
CA GLU A 33 21.42 -1.92 -9.31
C GLU A 33 21.35 -3.06 -10.34
N LYS A 34 20.24 -3.81 -10.33
CA LYS A 34 20.06 -4.96 -11.23
C LYS A 34 19.88 -4.57 -12.69
N THR A 35 19.39 -3.37 -12.95
CA THR A 35 19.25 -2.82 -14.31
C THR A 35 20.46 -1.99 -14.74
N ASN A 36 21.50 -1.88 -13.88
CA ASN A 36 22.70 -1.06 -14.10
C ASN A 36 22.38 0.42 -14.40
N LEU A 37 21.31 0.94 -13.82
CA LEU A 37 20.92 2.34 -13.96
C LEU A 37 21.29 3.13 -12.71
N SER A 38 21.71 4.38 -12.89
CA SER A 38 21.94 5.28 -11.74
C SER A 38 20.62 5.57 -11.03
N PRO A 39 20.53 5.34 -9.70
CA PRO A 39 19.31 5.64 -8.96
C PRO A 39 18.95 7.14 -9.00
N ASP A 40 19.97 8.01 -9.10
CA ASP A 40 19.80 9.46 -9.11
C ASP A 40 19.50 10.04 -10.50
N ALA A 41 19.51 9.22 -11.55
CA ALA A 41 19.13 9.66 -12.89
C ALA A 41 17.66 10.13 -12.90
N LEU A 42 17.40 11.25 -13.58
CA LEU A 42 16.03 11.72 -13.81
C LEU A 42 15.34 10.82 -14.82
N VAL A 43 14.06 10.48 -14.56
CA VAL A 43 13.30 9.59 -15.45
C VAL A 43 13.23 10.14 -16.88
N LYS A 44 13.14 11.45 -17.06
CA LYS A 44 13.12 12.11 -18.39
C LYS A 44 14.40 11.91 -19.23
N ASN A 45 15.53 11.61 -18.57
CA ASN A 45 16.82 11.43 -19.24
C ASN A 45 17.06 9.96 -19.63
N LEU A 46 16.19 9.05 -19.22
CA LEU A 46 16.28 7.62 -19.54
C LEU A 46 15.66 7.34 -20.91
N SER A 47 16.30 6.46 -21.65
CA SER A 47 15.77 5.95 -22.92
C SER A 47 14.59 5.00 -22.68
N GLU A 48 13.74 4.82 -23.66
CA GLU A 48 12.62 3.86 -23.56
C GLU A 48 13.13 2.43 -23.36
N ALA A 49 14.27 2.07 -23.95
CA ALA A 49 14.90 0.76 -23.76
C ALA A 49 15.31 0.51 -22.31
N GLU A 50 15.85 1.51 -21.61
CA GLU A 50 16.18 1.43 -20.19
C GLU A 50 14.93 1.30 -19.31
N LEU A 51 13.89 2.04 -19.64
CA LEU A 51 12.60 1.91 -18.95
C LEU A 51 11.97 0.52 -19.16
N ASP A 52 12.14 -0.08 -20.33
CA ASP A 52 11.69 -1.45 -20.60
C ASP A 52 12.45 -2.49 -19.79
N LEU A 53 13.76 -2.31 -19.57
CA LEU A 53 14.53 -3.17 -18.68
C LEU A 53 13.96 -3.13 -17.26
N VAL A 54 13.64 -1.94 -16.74
CA VAL A 54 13.03 -1.75 -15.42
C VAL A 54 11.65 -2.45 -15.37
N ARG A 55 10.81 -2.28 -16.40
CA ARG A 55 9.49 -2.93 -16.49
C ARG A 55 9.62 -4.44 -16.42
N ARG A 56 10.45 -5.04 -17.27
CA ARG A 56 10.68 -6.49 -17.32
C ARG A 56 11.23 -7.04 -16.01
N TYR A 57 12.16 -6.33 -15.37
CA TYR A 57 12.71 -6.76 -14.10
C TYR A 57 11.61 -6.81 -13.01
N ILE A 58 10.77 -5.78 -12.94
CA ILE A 58 9.66 -5.71 -11.97
C ILE A 58 8.66 -6.84 -12.22
N GLU A 59 8.23 -7.04 -13.46
CA GLU A 59 7.25 -8.07 -13.83
C GLU A 59 7.73 -9.49 -13.53
N GLN A 60 9.03 -9.76 -13.70
CA GLN A 60 9.59 -11.09 -13.49
C GLN A 60 9.90 -11.40 -12.03
N ASN A 61 10.32 -10.40 -11.25
CA ASN A 61 10.93 -10.66 -9.93
C ASN A 61 10.10 -10.13 -8.75
N ILE A 62 9.17 -9.20 -8.97
CA ILE A 62 8.53 -8.48 -7.87
C ILE A 62 7.01 -8.49 -8.04
N LYS A 63 6.31 -9.01 -7.04
CA LYS A 63 4.86 -8.87 -6.99
C LYS A 63 4.49 -7.44 -6.61
N VAL A 64 3.75 -6.79 -7.49
CA VAL A 64 3.36 -5.37 -7.34
C VAL A 64 1.87 -5.20 -7.58
N GLU A 65 1.37 -4.04 -7.23
CA GLU A 65 0.00 -3.57 -7.50
C GLU A 65 -1.10 -4.62 -7.28
N GLY A 66 -1.82 -4.99 -8.31
CA GLY A 66 -2.98 -5.87 -8.24
C GLY A 66 -2.64 -7.27 -7.73
N GLU A 67 -1.53 -7.85 -8.17
CA GLU A 67 -1.10 -9.17 -7.74
C GLU A 67 -0.76 -9.20 -6.24
N LEU A 68 -0.03 -8.17 -5.78
CA LEU A 68 0.30 -8.04 -4.36
C LEU A 68 -0.95 -7.83 -3.51
N ARG A 69 -1.89 -6.95 -3.96
CA ARG A 69 -3.16 -6.72 -3.26
C ARG A 69 -3.99 -7.99 -3.14
N GLN A 70 -4.08 -8.78 -4.22
CA GLN A 70 -4.77 -10.07 -4.21
C GLN A 70 -4.10 -11.07 -3.28
N GLY A 71 -2.77 -11.12 -3.25
CA GLY A 71 -2.01 -11.95 -2.31
C GLY A 71 -2.36 -11.63 -0.86
N ILE A 72 -2.25 -10.35 -0.49
CA ILE A 72 -2.60 -9.87 0.86
C ILE A 72 -4.07 -10.18 1.20
N PHE A 73 -4.98 -9.97 0.25
CA PHE A 73 -6.39 -10.26 0.47
C PHE A 73 -6.64 -11.76 0.72
N ARG A 74 -6.00 -12.64 -0.07
CA ARG A 74 -6.07 -14.10 0.13
C ARG A 74 -5.55 -14.53 1.50
N ASP A 75 -4.42 -13.95 1.93
CA ASP A 75 -3.84 -14.26 3.24
C ASP A 75 -4.75 -13.82 4.39
N ILE A 76 -5.33 -12.62 4.31
CA ILE A 76 -6.30 -12.14 5.30
C ILE A 76 -7.57 -12.99 5.28
N LYS A 77 -8.07 -13.38 4.10
CA LYS A 77 -9.22 -14.26 3.96
C LYS A 77 -8.94 -15.60 4.63
N ARG A 78 -7.81 -16.22 4.35
CA ARG A 78 -7.40 -17.49 4.97
C ARG A 78 -7.39 -17.39 6.51
N LEU A 79 -6.84 -16.30 7.08
CA LEU A 79 -6.85 -16.10 8.54
C LEU A 79 -8.27 -16.00 9.11
N LYS A 80 -9.19 -15.33 8.38
CA LYS A 80 -10.60 -15.21 8.77
C LYS A 80 -11.32 -16.56 8.71
N ASP A 81 -11.05 -17.37 7.69
CA ASP A 81 -11.67 -18.67 7.47
C ASP A 81 -11.22 -19.68 8.54
N VAL A 82 -9.93 -19.66 8.89
CA VAL A 82 -9.36 -20.46 10.00
C VAL A 82 -9.88 -20.00 11.38
N ARG A 83 -10.50 -18.81 11.48
CA ARG A 83 -11.02 -18.21 12.73
C ARG A 83 -9.97 -18.04 13.84
N CYS A 84 -8.70 -17.89 13.49
CA CYS A 84 -7.67 -17.59 14.47
C CYS A 84 -7.88 -16.19 15.08
N TYR A 85 -7.22 -15.89 16.20
CA TYR A 85 -7.33 -14.58 16.86
C TYR A 85 -7.11 -13.41 15.90
N ARG A 86 -6.03 -13.46 15.09
CA ARG A 86 -5.75 -12.42 14.08
C ARG A 86 -6.86 -12.30 13.04
N GLY A 87 -7.44 -13.42 12.61
CA GLY A 87 -8.56 -13.45 11.66
C GLY A 87 -9.82 -12.81 12.23
N VAL A 88 -10.15 -13.10 13.49
CA VAL A 88 -11.27 -12.44 14.20
C VAL A 88 -11.03 -10.93 14.30
N ARG A 89 -9.81 -10.52 14.65
CA ARG A 89 -9.46 -9.09 14.71
C ARG A 89 -9.59 -8.40 13.34
N HIS A 90 -9.17 -9.07 12.26
CA HIS A 90 -9.39 -8.57 10.89
C HIS A 90 -10.87 -8.45 10.53
N LYS A 91 -11.70 -9.44 10.93
CA LYS A 91 -13.15 -9.42 10.69
C LYS A 91 -13.83 -8.25 11.39
N LEU A 92 -13.42 -7.96 12.62
CA LEU A 92 -14.00 -6.87 13.44
C LEU A 92 -13.41 -5.48 13.11
N GLY A 93 -12.44 -5.37 12.18
CA GLY A 93 -11.79 -4.09 11.89
C GLY A 93 -10.93 -3.55 13.03
N LEU A 94 -10.43 -4.41 13.91
CA LEU A 94 -9.63 -4.04 15.08
C LEU A 94 -8.13 -4.23 14.84
N PRO A 95 -7.27 -3.57 15.63
CA PRO A 95 -5.83 -3.82 15.59
C PRO A 95 -5.52 -5.30 15.85
N VAL A 96 -4.57 -5.86 15.11
CA VAL A 96 -4.25 -7.30 15.09
C VAL A 96 -2.97 -7.66 15.83
N ARG A 97 -2.18 -6.67 16.26
CA ARG A 97 -0.87 -6.84 16.91
C ARG A 97 -0.89 -6.56 18.41
N GLY A 98 -2.00 -6.77 19.10
CA GLY A 98 -2.13 -6.59 20.54
C GLY A 98 -2.19 -5.15 21.04
N GLN A 99 -2.35 -4.15 20.14
CA GLN A 99 -2.45 -2.76 20.56
C GLN A 99 -3.68 -2.52 21.45
N ARG A 100 -3.52 -1.61 22.41
CA ARG A 100 -4.63 -1.19 23.29
C ARG A 100 -5.73 -0.53 22.49
N THR A 101 -6.98 -0.90 22.78
CA THR A 101 -8.15 -0.45 22.01
C THR A 101 -9.14 0.40 22.81
N ARG A 102 -8.91 0.62 24.11
CA ARG A 102 -9.84 1.37 24.97
C ARG A 102 -10.01 2.82 24.50
N HIS A 103 -8.92 3.52 24.20
CA HIS A 103 -8.95 4.95 23.83
C HIS A 103 -8.65 5.20 22.36
N ASN A 104 -7.64 4.54 21.81
CA ASN A 104 -7.04 4.80 20.50
C ASN A 104 -7.50 3.80 19.42
N ALA A 105 -6.62 3.48 18.49
CA ALA A 105 -6.88 2.63 17.32
C ALA A 105 -7.83 3.25 16.28
N ARG A 106 -7.77 4.58 16.16
CA ARG A 106 -8.66 5.33 15.24
C ARG A 106 -8.46 4.97 13.78
N THR A 107 -7.25 4.69 13.35
CA THR A 107 -6.94 4.26 11.97
C THR A 107 -7.77 3.03 11.55
N ARG A 108 -7.98 2.08 12.46
CA ARG A 108 -8.76 0.87 12.21
C ARG A 108 -10.25 1.04 12.50
N LYS A 109 -10.59 1.76 13.58
CA LYS A 109 -11.97 1.98 14.04
C LYS A 109 -12.67 3.12 13.30
N GLY A 110 -11.96 3.98 12.61
CA GLY A 110 -12.49 5.19 12.00
C GLY A 110 -12.67 6.34 13.01
N LYS A 111 -13.31 7.43 12.56
CA LYS A 111 -13.56 8.61 13.39
C LYS A 111 -14.36 8.26 14.65
N SER A 112 -14.08 8.98 15.75
CA SER A 112 -14.87 8.85 16.97
C SER A 112 -16.31 9.35 16.71
N ARG A 113 -17.28 8.53 17.12
CA ARG A 113 -18.69 8.95 17.14
C ARG A 113 -19.10 9.11 18.59
N PRO A 114 -19.64 10.26 19.01
CA PRO A 114 -20.17 10.42 20.36
C PRO A 114 -21.34 9.43 20.56
N VAL A 115 -21.33 8.77 21.72
CA VAL A 115 -22.42 7.91 22.14
C VAL A 115 -23.41 8.79 22.90
N GLY A 116 -24.62 8.90 22.41
CA GLY A 116 -25.65 9.72 23.01
C GLY A 116 -25.69 11.15 22.46
N GLY A 117 -26.30 11.32 21.33
CA GLY A 117 -26.93 12.56 20.91
C GLY A 117 -28.42 12.33 20.96
N LEU A 118 -29.06 12.75 22.01
CA LEU A 118 -30.51 12.96 21.97
C LEU A 118 -30.76 13.98 20.86
N LYS A 119 -31.23 13.51 19.72
CA LYS A 119 -31.92 14.36 18.75
C LYS A 119 -33.26 14.78 19.35
N ARG A 120 -33.24 15.64 20.37
CA ARG A 120 -34.39 16.42 20.74
C ARG A 120 -34.56 17.46 19.63
N THR A 121 -35.45 17.16 18.70
CA THR A 121 -36.14 18.20 17.94
C THR A 121 -36.95 18.97 18.97
N LEU A 122 -36.51 20.18 19.33
CA LEU A 122 -37.34 21.14 20.03
C LEU A 122 -38.49 21.48 19.05
N GLU A 123 -39.67 20.88 19.27
CA GLU A 123 -40.87 21.40 18.66
C GLU A 123 -41.02 22.84 19.15
N LYS A 124 -41.00 23.78 18.23
CA LYS A 124 -41.40 25.16 18.50
C LYS A 124 -42.89 25.17 18.85
N THR A 125 -43.19 25.46 20.09
CA THR A 125 -44.54 25.93 20.52
C THR A 125 -44.82 27.27 19.89
#